data_164510a0261f72f1564138e66d6e8693
#
_entry.id   164510a0261f72f1564138e66d6e8693
#
_cell.length_a   1.000
_cell.length_b   1.000
_cell.length_c   1.000
_cell.angle_alpha   90.00
_cell.angle_beta   90.00
_cell.angle_gamma   90.00
#
_symmetry.space_group_name_H-M   'P 1'
#
loop_
_entity.id
_entity.type
_entity.pdbx_description
1 polymer ?
#
loop_
_entity_poly.entity_id
_entity_poly.type
_entity_poly.pdbx_seq_one_letter_code
_entity_poly.pdbx_strand_id
1 'polypeptide(L)'
;RQMCIRDSNKTRNTNMTDNTVIMMLSETFSDPTRVPGVSFSEDPIPNIRQIKTQTTSGLMLSPGYGGGTANIEYQALTGLSMANYSPTLSIAYQQLVPSLKWAPTINQAWNAANGSKKASIALHAFNRNMYFRDLNYKKFQFSQFFATDGKPQLTGLHAIDSAWYVSDESFYSEVLKKVTDSNENRFYQVVTMQNHMPYEDLYQNNEFKEMDASNLPADEKLNLDTYTKGLNYTDQSTFVFLSQLNEINRPITVLFYGDHLPGFYSTAYSDKKNILGLHETDYFIWSNQASRSANTKLDAVSSDYTSSNYFSAQLAEHLNAKVSPYLAFLTEMHQAIPAMSVPDSSGSSSAPTYLDANGNLIKKKNLSKQAKQLLHDYQLIQYDMSIGKNYLKDTGFVDLPE
;
A
#
# COMPACT_ATOMS: atom_id res chain seq x y z
N ARG A 1 4.73 5.82 -27.52
CA ARG A 1 4.00 5.93 -26.23
C ARG A 1 2.55 6.40 -26.37
N GLN A 2 2.23 7.34 -27.25
CA GLN A 2 0.82 7.70 -27.54
C GLN A 2 0.00 6.50 -28.04
N MET A 3 0.61 5.54 -28.70
CA MET A 3 -0.05 4.31 -29.16
C MET A 3 -0.45 3.39 -27.98
N CYS A 4 0.43 3.19 -26.99
CA CYS A 4 0.13 2.35 -25.82
C CYS A 4 -1.03 2.90 -25.00
N ILE A 5 -1.12 4.23 -24.85
CA ILE A 5 -2.23 4.90 -24.17
C ILE A 5 -3.52 4.71 -24.93
N ARG A 6 -3.51 4.90 -26.24
CA ARG A 6 -4.65 4.67 -27.12
C ARG A 6 -5.11 3.21 -27.06
N ASP A 7 -4.20 2.26 -27.05
CA ASP A 7 -4.52 0.84 -26.98
C ASP A 7 -5.09 0.43 -25.63
N SER A 8 -4.51 0.92 -24.52
CA SER A 8 -5.05 0.70 -23.18
C SER A 8 -6.47 1.28 -23.03
N ASN A 9 -6.70 2.50 -23.54
CA ASN A 9 -7.98 3.19 -23.38
C ASN A 9 -9.06 2.74 -24.38
N LYS A 10 -8.70 2.03 -25.45
CA LYS A 10 -9.70 1.46 -26.40
C LYS A 10 -10.55 0.36 -25.78
N THR A 11 -9.97 -0.43 -24.89
CA THR A 11 -10.64 -1.56 -24.23
C THR A 11 -11.18 -1.23 -22.86
N ARG A 12 -10.73 -0.13 -22.26
CA ARG A 12 -11.14 0.35 -20.94
C ARG A 12 -12.18 1.46 -21.11
N ASN A 13 -13.36 1.25 -20.58
CA ASN A 13 -14.50 2.12 -20.83
C ASN A 13 -15.06 2.79 -19.57
N THR A 14 -14.38 2.66 -18.43
CA THR A 14 -14.78 3.27 -17.18
C THR A 14 -13.74 4.33 -16.73
N ASN A 15 -14.13 5.20 -15.82
CA ASN A 15 -13.24 6.17 -15.20
C ASN A 15 -12.94 5.77 -13.76
N MET A 16 -11.69 5.87 -13.32
CA MET A 16 -11.33 5.58 -11.93
C MET A 16 -12.16 6.42 -10.95
N THR A 17 -12.39 7.66 -11.30
CA THR A 17 -13.08 8.66 -10.46
C THR A 17 -14.60 8.45 -10.38
N ASP A 18 -15.16 7.52 -11.14
CA ASP A 18 -16.55 7.06 -10.98
C ASP A 18 -16.72 6.11 -9.78
N ASN A 19 -15.62 5.81 -9.10
CA ASN A 19 -15.58 4.96 -7.91
C ASN A 19 -15.13 5.75 -6.68
N THR A 20 -15.64 5.38 -5.51
CA THR A 20 -14.97 5.67 -4.26
C THR A 20 -13.82 4.69 -4.10
N VAL A 21 -12.62 5.20 -3.85
CA VAL A 21 -11.43 4.38 -3.62
C VAL A 21 -10.91 4.62 -2.22
N ILE A 22 -10.67 3.53 -1.50
CA ILE A 22 -10.03 3.54 -0.18
C ILE A 22 -8.67 2.86 -0.34
N MET A 23 -7.59 3.63 -0.28
CA MET A 23 -6.23 3.11 -0.25
C MET A 23 -5.83 2.97 1.22
N MET A 24 -5.80 1.71 1.69
CA MET A 24 -5.61 1.38 3.10
C MET A 24 -4.25 0.75 3.34
N LEU A 25 -3.38 1.50 3.99
CA LEU A 25 -2.15 0.98 4.53
C LEU A 25 -2.45 0.37 5.90
N SER A 26 -2.34 -0.96 6.00
CA SER A 26 -2.47 -1.69 7.25
C SER A 26 -1.10 -1.84 7.91
N GLU A 27 -0.89 -1.09 8.98
CA GLU A 27 0.40 -1.01 9.69
C GLU A 27 0.92 -2.38 10.07
N THR A 28 2.13 -2.68 9.60
CA THR A 28 2.88 -3.91 9.90
C THR A 28 2.09 -5.20 9.58
N PHE A 29 1.19 -5.16 8.61
CA PHE A 29 0.41 -6.34 8.23
C PHE A 29 1.21 -7.24 7.28
N SER A 30 1.33 -8.51 7.64
CA SER A 30 1.93 -9.55 6.80
C SER A 30 1.41 -10.92 7.24
N ASP A 31 1.38 -11.89 6.33
CA ASP A 31 1.02 -13.27 6.68
C ASP A 31 2.17 -13.93 7.46
N PRO A 32 2.02 -14.21 8.76
CA PRO A 32 3.10 -14.77 9.55
C PRO A 32 3.45 -16.21 9.14
N THR A 33 2.53 -16.92 8.49
CA THR A 33 2.73 -18.33 8.09
C THR A 33 3.70 -18.48 6.91
N ARG A 34 4.07 -17.38 6.23
CA ARG A 34 5.12 -17.40 5.20
C ARG A 34 6.54 -17.31 5.79
N VAL A 35 6.68 -16.94 7.05
CA VAL A 35 8.00 -16.80 7.66
C VAL A 35 8.56 -18.17 8.01
N PRO A 36 9.77 -18.52 7.55
CA PRO A 36 10.39 -19.80 7.90
C PRO A 36 10.50 -19.99 9.42
N GLY A 37 10.10 -21.15 9.91
CA GLY A 37 10.08 -21.48 11.34
C GLY A 37 8.80 -21.10 12.07
N VAL A 38 7.88 -20.38 11.44
CA VAL A 38 6.59 -19.99 12.01
C VAL A 38 5.51 -20.99 11.60
N SER A 39 4.73 -21.46 12.57
CA SER A 39 3.60 -22.36 12.36
C SER A 39 2.56 -22.17 13.45
N PHE A 40 1.29 -22.26 13.07
CA PHE A 40 0.14 -22.21 13.98
C PHE A 40 -0.80 -23.38 13.70
N SER A 41 -1.46 -23.91 14.74
CA SER A 41 -2.46 -24.97 14.59
C SER A 41 -3.72 -24.54 13.87
N GLU A 42 -4.04 -23.25 13.91
CA GLU A 42 -5.16 -22.62 13.17
C GLU A 42 -4.67 -21.39 12.42
N ASP A 43 -5.35 -21.08 11.31
CA ASP A 43 -5.01 -19.91 10.48
C ASP A 43 -5.32 -18.60 11.23
N PRO A 44 -4.33 -17.74 11.46
CA PRO A 44 -4.56 -16.46 12.15
C PRO A 44 -5.31 -15.41 11.31
N ILE A 45 -5.32 -15.53 9.98
CA ILE A 45 -5.95 -14.55 9.07
C ILE A 45 -6.86 -15.23 8.03
N PRO A 46 -7.85 -16.02 8.48
CA PRO A 46 -8.67 -16.82 7.54
C PRO A 46 -9.50 -15.97 6.59
N ASN A 47 -10.02 -14.83 7.03
CA ASN A 47 -10.86 -13.96 6.21
C ASN A 47 -10.07 -13.26 5.10
N ILE A 48 -8.94 -12.66 5.43
CA ILE A 48 -8.08 -12.00 4.44
C ILE A 48 -7.54 -13.03 3.45
N ARG A 49 -7.15 -14.21 3.93
CA ARG A 49 -6.71 -15.30 3.05
C ARG A 49 -7.79 -15.68 2.04
N GLN A 50 -9.04 -15.79 2.47
CA GLN A 50 -10.16 -16.09 1.57
C GLN A 50 -10.42 -14.94 0.59
N ILE A 51 -10.42 -13.69 1.05
CA ILE A 51 -10.56 -12.50 0.19
C ILE A 51 -9.50 -12.53 -0.91
N LYS A 52 -8.26 -12.83 -0.57
CA LYS A 52 -7.15 -12.94 -1.54
C LYS A 52 -7.38 -14.01 -2.60
N THR A 53 -8.09 -15.08 -2.30
CA THR A 53 -8.43 -16.10 -3.31
C THR A 53 -9.52 -15.65 -4.28
N GLN A 54 -10.35 -14.69 -3.89
CA GLN A 54 -11.55 -14.26 -4.62
C GLN A 54 -11.38 -12.96 -5.39
N THR A 55 -10.33 -12.20 -5.12
CA THR A 55 -10.11 -10.90 -5.74
C THR A 55 -8.64 -10.70 -6.12
N THR A 56 -8.35 -9.61 -6.83
CA THR A 56 -6.97 -9.24 -7.18
C THR A 56 -6.09 -9.20 -5.95
N SER A 57 -5.03 -9.98 -5.94
CA SER A 57 -4.15 -10.09 -4.77
C SER A 57 -2.78 -10.66 -5.13
N GLY A 58 -1.83 -10.48 -4.22
CA GLY A 58 -0.49 -11.00 -4.37
C GLY A 58 0.44 -10.54 -3.24
N LEU A 59 1.72 -10.49 -3.55
CA LEU A 59 2.77 -10.03 -2.64
C LEU A 59 3.36 -8.70 -3.12
N MET A 60 3.56 -7.80 -2.17
CA MET A 60 4.21 -6.51 -2.38
C MET A 60 5.64 -6.56 -1.84
N LEU A 61 6.62 -6.28 -2.69
CA LEU A 61 8.00 -6.09 -2.25
C LEU A 61 8.12 -4.72 -1.58
N SER A 62 8.48 -4.72 -0.30
CA SER A 62 8.63 -3.52 0.52
C SER A 62 10.10 -3.09 0.61
N PRO A 63 10.38 -1.78 0.56
CA PRO A 63 11.71 -1.28 0.89
C PRO A 63 12.03 -1.34 2.39
N GLY A 64 11.06 -1.66 3.24
CA GLY A 64 11.18 -1.68 4.68
C GLY A 64 11.13 -3.07 5.30
N TYR A 65 11.81 -3.20 6.44
CA TYR A 65 11.68 -4.31 7.38
C TYR A 65 11.72 -3.73 8.79
N GLY A 66 10.68 -3.98 9.58
CA GLY A 66 10.56 -3.41 10.91
C GLY A 66 10.31 -1.90 10.97
N GLY A 67 10.12 -1.25 9.82
CA GLY A 67 9.90 0.19 9.72
C GLY A 67 9.95 0.69 8.29
N GLY A 68 9.86 2.02 8.11
CA GLY A 68 9.95 2.65 6.80
C GLY A 68 8.59 2.94 6.15
N THR A 69 7.51 2.94 6.91
CA THR A 69 6.12 3.13 6.45
C THR A 69 5.96 4.31 5.49
N ALA A 70 6.59 5.44 5.79
CA ALA A 70 6.44 6.66 4.98
C ALA A 70 6.90 6.48 3.53
N ASN A 71 7.94 5.69 3.29
CA ASN A 71 8.44 5.45 1.94
C ASN A 71 7.50 4.58 1.11
N ILE A 72 6.88 3.58 1.74
CA ILE A 72 5.91 2.71 1.07
C ILE A 72 4.66 3.51 0.71
N GLU A 73 4.19 4.35 1.62
CA GLU A 73 3.07 5.27 1.43
C GLU A 73 3.36 6.29 0.31
N TYR A 74 4.55 6.89 0.32
CA TYR A 74 5.00 7.81 -0.72
C TYR A 74 4.95 7.16 -2.11
N GLN A 75 5.46 5.93 -2.24
CA GLN A 75 5.41 5.18 -3.50
C GLN A 75 3.97 4.92 -3.95
N ALA A 76 3.10 4.53 -3.03
CA ALA A 76 1.70 4.22 -3.34
C ALA A 76 0.94 5.45 -3.87
N LEU A 77 1.15 6.62 -3.28
CA LEU A 77 0.47 7.85 -3.67
C LEU A 77 1.03 8.49 -4.93
N THR A 78 2.35 8.39 -5.15
CA THR A 78 3.03 9.11 -6.25
C THR A 78 3.29 8.26 -7.48
N GLY A 79 3.32 6.93 -7.34
CA GLY A 79 3.79 6.04 -8.41
C GLY A 79 5.31 6.08 -8.62
N LEU A 80 6.06 6.78 -7.77
CA LEU A 80 7.52 6.87 -7.84
C LEU A 80 8.15 5.79 -6.94
N SER A 81 9.37 5.37 -7.25
CA SER A 81 10.05 4.31 -6.51
C SER A 81 11.28 4.85 -5.77
N MET A 82 11.42 4.47 -4.50
CA MET A 82 12.65 4.75 -3.73
C MET A 82 13.89 4.12 -4.38
N ALA A 83 13.73 3.06 -5.16
CA ALA A 83 14.83 2.40 -5.89
C ALA A 83 15.48 3.30 -6.95
N ASN A 84 14.78 4.32 -7.42
CA ASN A 84 15.28 5.28 -8.41
C ASN A 84 16.00 6.48 -7.78
N TYR A 85 15.98 6.61 -6.45
CA TYR A 85 16.69 7.67 -5.73
C TYR A 85 18.07 7.21 -5.24
N SER A 86 18.90 8.17 -4.91
CA SER A 86 20.15 7.88 -4.19
C SER A 86 19.86 7.23 -2.83
N PRO A 87 20.66 6.25 -2.37
CA PRO A 87 20.53 5.68 -1.04
C PRO A 87 20.60 6.68 0.12
N THR A 88 21.14 7.88 -0.12
CA THR A 88 21.17 8.96 0.86
C THR A 88 19.80 9.57 1.15
N LEU A 89 18.83 9.36 0.25
CA LEU A 89 17.43 9.71 0.49
C LEU A 89 16.77 8.56 1.27
N SER A 90 16.81 8.65 2.59
CA SER A 90 16.29 7.59 3.46
C SER A 90 14.80 7.71 3.77
N ILE A 91 14.26 8.94 3.89
CA ILE A 91 12.84 9.20 4.18
C ILE A 91 12.34 10.34 3.27
N ALA A 92 11.60 9.98 2.23
CA ALA A 92 11.11 10.94 1.24
C ALA A 92 10.21 12.02 1.86
N TYR A 93 9.35 11.66 2.80
CA TYR A 93 8.44 12.61 3.47
C TYR A 93 9.14 13.69 4.28
N GLN A 94 10.36 13.44 4.72
CA GLN A 94 11.14 14.40 5.51
C GLN A 94 12.20 15.12 4.69
N GLN A 95 12.86 14.42 3.79
CA GLN A 95 14.02 14.93 3.05
C GLN A 95 13.69 15.52 1.68
N LEU A 96 12.55 15.14 1.08
CA LEU A 96 12.23 15.51 -0.30
C LEU A 96 10.91 16.28 -0.42
N VAL A 97 9.80 15.69 0.04
CA VAL A 97 8.45 16.21 -0.24
C VAL A 97 8.27 17.65 0.23
N PRO A 98 8.77 18.08 1.42
CA PRO A 98 8.61 19.45 1.86
C PRO A 98 9.17 20.50 0.89
N SER A 99 10.18 20.15 0.10
CA SER A 99 10.84 21.07 -0.85
C SER A 99 10.27 21.03 -2.26
N LEU A 100 9.37 20.08 -2.57
CA LEU A 100 8.81 19.94 -3.92
C LEU A 100 7.91 21.12 -4.30
N LYS A 101 8.08 21.60 -5.52
CA LYS A 101 7.21 22.62 -6.12
C LYS A 101 5.96 22.01 -6.76
N TRP A 102 6.07 20.79 -7.21
CA TRP A 102 5.02 20.00 -7.83
C TRP A 102 5.04 18.60 -7.28
N ALA A 103 3.92 18.14 -6.74
CA ALA A 103 3.82 16.85 -6.07
C ALA A 103 2.53 16.14 -6.50
N PRO A 104 2.48 15.62 -7.74
CA PRO A 104 1.30 14.91 -8.22
C PRO A 104 1.12 13.57 -7.48
N THR A 105 -0.11 13.32 -7.05
CA THR A 105 -0.54 12.09 -6.38
C THR A 105 -1.88 11.65 -6.94
N ILE A 106 -2.18 10.36 -6.81
CA ILE A 106 -3.38 9.76 -7.41
C ILE A 106 -4.70 10.39 -6.94
N ASN A 107 -4.77 10.82 -5.69
CA ASN A 107 -5.96 11.45 -5.12
C ASN A 107 -6.37 12.75 -5.84
N GLN A 108 -5.43 13.43 -6.48
CA GLN A 108 -5.70 14.70 -7.19
C GLN A 108 -6.62 14.49 -8.38
N ALA A 109 -6.69 13.30 -8.95
CA ALA A 109 -7.64 12.98 -10.01
C ALA A 109 -9.10 13.12 -9.55
N TRP A 110 -9.41 12.72 -8.31
CA TRP A 110 -10.74 12.88 -7.73
C TRP A 110 -11.07 14.36 -7.46
N ASN A 111 -10.09 15.13 -7.01
CA ASN A 111 -10.26 16.57 -6.85
C ASN A 111 -10.63 17.25 -8.18
N ALA A 112 -9.96 16.89 -9.26
CA ALA A 112 -10.21 17.42 -10.59
C ALA A 112 -11.59 17.01 -11.14
N ALA A 113 -11.94 15.72 -11.01
CA ALA A 113 -13.17 15.15 -11.58
C ALA A 113 -14.44 15.74 -10.95
N ASN A 114 -14.41 16.07 -9.67
CA ASN A 114 -15.58 16.62 -8.96
C ASN A 114 -15.76 18.13 -9.11
N GLY A 115 -14.96 18.79 -9.94
CA GLY A 115 -15.00 20.24 -10.10
C GLY A 115 -14.70 21.00 -8.81
N SER A 116 -14.28 20.29 -7.77
CA SER A 116 -13.86 20.86 -6.49
C SER A 116 -12.57 20.19 -6.03
N LYS A 117 -11.69 20.95 -5.40
CA LYS A 117 -10.47 20.41 -4.79
C LYS A 117 -10.75 19.79 -3.41
N LYS A 118 -11.89 19.10 -3.26
CA LYS A 118 -12.38 18.61 -1.96
C LYS A 118 -12.79 17.14 -1.98
N ALA A 119 -12.38 16.38 -2.99
CA ALA A 119 -12.82 15.00 -3.16
C ALA A 119 -11.82 13.97 -2.60
N SER A 120 -10.83 14.38 -1.83
CA SER A 120 -9.88 13.48 -1.22
C SER A 120 -9.68 13.76 0.27
N ILE A 121 -9.77 12.70 1.06
CA ILE A 121 -9.70 12.74 2.52
C ILE A 121 -8.64 11.76 3.00
N ALA A 122 -7.78 12.21 3.91
CA ALA A 122 -6.82 11.37 4.59
C ALA A 122 -7.24 11.14 6.05
N LEU A 123 -7.01 9.92 6.56
CA LEU A 123 -7.26 9.55 7.95
C LEU A 123 -6.08 8.74 8.46
N HIS A 124 -5.57 9.09 9.63
CA HIS A 124 -4.50 8.36 10.29
C HIS A 124 -4.83 8.13 11.77
N ALA A 125 -4.62 6.90 12.21
CA ALA A 125 -4.92 6.46 13.58
C ALA A 125 -3.83 6.86 14.58
N PHE A 126 -3.08 7.92 14.32
CA PHE A 126 -2.01 8.42 15.17
C PHE A 126 -1.82 9.94 15.00
N ASN A 127 -0.74 10.48 15.55
CA ASN A 127 -0.45 11.91 15.53
C ASN A 127 -0.26 12.44 14.11
N ARG A 128 -0.84 13.58 13.83
CA ARG A 128 -0.87 14.19 12.51
C ARG A 128 0.52 14.56 11.97
N ASN A 129 1.46 14.87 12.85
CA ASN A 129 2.81 15.31 12.46
C ASN A 129 3.78 14.16 12.20
N MET A 130 3.39 12.89 12.45
CA MET A 130 4.25 11.75 12.16
C MET A 130 4.65 11.78 10.69
N TYR A 131 5.95 11.72 10.40
CA TYR A 131 6.52 11.83 9.05
C TYR A 131 6.13 13.10 8.29
N PHE A 132 5.84 14.18 9.00
CA PHE A 132 5.36 15.44 8.41
C PHE A 132 4.09 15.30 7.57
N ARG A 133 3.23 14.34 7.90
CA ARG A 133 2.00 14.10 7.13
C ARG A 133 1.10 15.34 7.05
N ASP A 134 0.99 16.12 8.11
CA ASP A 134 0.18 17.34 8.08
C ASP A 134 0.63 18.31 6.97
N LEU A 135 1.94 18.53 6.87
CA LEU A 135 2.53 19.36 5.81
C LEU A 135 2.41 18.69 4.43
N ASN A 136 2.79 17.42 4.34
CA ASN A 136 2.89 16.70 3.08
C ASN A 136 1.52 16.44 2.46
N TYR A 137 0.51 16.12 3.27
CA TYR A 137 -0.85 15.90 2.75
C TYR A 137 -1.50 17.18 2.23
N LYS A 138 -1.16 18.34 2.76
CA LYS A 138 -1.55 19.62 2.16
C LYS A 138 -0.91 19.79 0.79
N LYS A 139 0.36 19.46 0.65
CA LYS A 139 1.07 19.51 -0.62
C LYS A 139 0.50 18.50 -1.64
N PHE A 140 0.05 17.35 -1.19
CA PHE A 140 -0.65 16.35 -2.02
C PHE A 140 -2.12 16.72 -2.28
N GLN A 141 -2.58 17.86 -1.78
CA GLN A 141 -3.92 18.41 -2.00
C GLN A 141 -5.05 17.54 -1.42
N PHE A 142 -4.80 16.84 -0.33
CA PHE A 142 -5.90 16.30 0.48
C PHE A 142 -6.71 17.45 1.08
N SER A 143 -8.02 17.41 0.92
CA SER A 143 -8.90 18.49 1.40
C SER A 143 -9.03 18.52 2.91
N GLN A 144 -9.00 17.34 3.53
CA GLN A 144 -9.07 17.15 4.97
C GLN A 144 -8.11 16.04 5.39
N PHE A 145 -7.54 16.20 6.57
CA PHE A 145 -6.73 15.16 7.21
C PHE A 145 -7.16 14.99 8.65
N PHE A 146 -7.83 13.86 8.92
CA PHE A 146 -8.29 13.45 10.25
C PHE A 146 -7.22 12.63 10.95
N ALA A 147 -6.83 13.01 12.15
CA ALA A 147 -5.85 12.30 12.97
C ALA A 147 -6.33 12.25 14.44
N THR A 148 -5.51 11.68 15.32
CA THR A 148 -5.85 11.58 16.75
C THR A 148 -5.67 12.89 17.50
N ASP A 149 -5.01 13.87 16.91
CA ASP A 149 -4.75 15.20 17.45
C ASP A 149 -5.05 16.29 16.43
N GLY A 150 -4.96 17.54 16.86
CA GLY A 150 -5.16 18.69 16.00
C GLY A 150 -6.60 18.82 15.50
N LYS A 151 -6.77 19.43 14.33
CA LYS A 151 -8.08 19.66 13.70
C LYS A 151 -8.02 19.35 12.20
N PRO A 152 -9.01 18.63 11.65
CA PRO A 152 -10.08 17.91 12.34
C PRO A 152 -9.55 16.68 13.07
N GLN A 153 -10.16 16.35 14.20
CA GLN A 153 -9.74 15.25 15.06
C GLN A 153 -10.72 14.07 14.95
N LEU A 154 -10.18 12.85 14.93
CA LEU A 154 -10.97 11.63 15.07
C LEU A 154 -11.46 11.48 16.49
N THR A 155 -12.69 11.03 16.65
CA THR A 155 -13.33 10.72 17.93
C THR A 155 -13.77 9.26 17.96
N GLY A 156 -14.04 8.70 19.13
CA GLY A 156 -14.50 7.32 19.24
C GLY A 156 -13.42 6.24 19.08
N LEU A 157 -12.15 6.64 18.99
CA LEU A 157 -11.02 5.71 18.91
C LEU A 157 -10.72 5.13 20.30
N HIS A 158 -10.43 3.82 20.33
CA HIS A 158 -10.01 3.14 21.56
C HIS A 158 -9.07 1.99 21.27
N ALA A 159 -8.20 1.68 22.22
CA ALA A 159 -7.30 0.52 22.17
C ALA A 159 -8.01 -0.74 22.71
N ILE A 160 -7.49 -1.90 22.36
CA ILE A 160 -7.91 -3.19 22.91
C ILE A 160 -7.00 -3.51 24.11
N ASP A 161 -7.61 -3.84 25.25
CA ASP A 161 -6.89 -4.25 26.47
C ASP A 161 -5.77 -3.25 26.84
N SER A 162 -4.52 -3.74 26.89
CA SER A 162 -3.35 -2.93 27.21
C SER A 162 -2.57 -2.47 25.96
N ALA A 163 -3.15 -2.57 24.77
CA ALA A 163 -2.48 -2.16 23.55
C ALA A 163 -2.12 -0.67 23.56
N TRP A 164 -0.97 -0.36 22.96
CA TRP A 164 -0.43 1.01 22.90
C TRP A 164 -1.21 1.92 21.95
N TYR A 165 -1.80 1.33 20.91
CA TYR A 165 -2.41 2.08 19.81
C TYR A 165 -3.87 1.71 19.64
N VAL A 166 -4.63 2.61 19.04
CA VAL A 166 -6.06 2.44 18.80
C VAL A 166 -6.34 1.27 17.86
N SER A 167 -7.42 0.56 18.12
CA SER A 167 -7.80 -0.63 17.36
C SER A 167 -8.20 -0.30 15.93
N ASP A 168 -7.95 -1.25 15.04
CA ASP A 168 -8.45 -1.19 13.66
C ASP A 168 -9.98 -1.13 13.64
N GLU A 169 -10.66 -1.88 14.49
CA GLU A 169 -12.13 -1.85 14.60
C GLU A 169 -12.66 -0.43 14.84
N SER A 170 -12.14 0.27 15.86
CA SER A 170 -12.60 1.63 16.17
C SER A 170 -12.22 2.62 15.07
N PHE A 171 -11.06 2.46 14.48
CA PHE A 171 -10.60 3.32 13.38
C PHE A 171 -11.43 3.08 12.11
N TYR A 172 -11.68 1.84 11.74
CA TYR A 172 -12.51 1.50 10.58
C TYR A 172 -13.94 2.04 10.73
N SER A 173 -14.49 2.07 11.95
CA SER A 173 -15.78 2.69 12.21
C SER A 173 -15.79 4.19 11.89
N GLU A 174 -14.71 4.89 12.22
CA GLU A 174 -14.55 6.30 11.87
C GLU A 174 -14.38 6.52 10.35
N VAL A 175 -13.65 5.63 9.69
CA VAL A 175 -13.53 5.64 8.21
C VAL A 175 -14.90 5.43 7.58
N LEU A 176 -15.67 4.45 8.05
CA LEU A 176 -17.01 4.15 7.53
C LEU A 176 -17.95 5.35 7.68
N LYS A 177 -17.90 6.07 8.79
CA LYS A 177 -18.69 7.31 8.98
C LYS A 177 -18.36 8.33 7.90
N LYS A 178 -17.09 8.51 7.55
CA LYS A 178 -16.68 9.46 6.50
C LYS A 178 -17.12 9.00 5.11
N VAL A 179 -17.08 7.71 4.85
CA VAL A 179 -17.54 7.13 3.58
C VAL A 179 -19.05 7.29 3.43
N THR A 180 -19.82 7.15 4.51
CA THR A 180 -21.30 7.19 4.49
C THR A 180 -21.89 8.58 4.65
N ASP A 181 -21.14 9.59 5.09
CA ASP A 181 -21.62 10.96 5.27
C ASP A 181 -21.78 11.74 3.96
N SER A 182 -21.36 11.15 2.84
CA SER A 182 -21.46 11.75 1.51
C SER A 182 -21.78 10.69 0.47
N ASN A 183 -22.51 11.09 -0.57
CA ASN A 183 -22.77 10.27 -1.77
C ASN A 183 -21.75 10.52 -2.90
N GLU A 184 -20.79 11.42 -2.69
CA GLU A 184 -19.75 11.71 -3.67
C GLU A 184 -18.73 10.57 -3.77
N ASN A 185 -18.24 10.32 -4.96
CA ASN A 185 -17.11 9.45 -5.17
C ASN A 185 -15.85 10.18 -4.74
N ARG A 186 -15.18 9.64 -3.73
CA ARG A 186 -14.00 10.24 -3.10
C ARG A 186 -12.84 9.27 -3.07
N PHE A 187 -11.65 9.82 -2.95
CA PHE A 187 -10.45 9.09 -2.61
C PHE A 187 -10.17 9.21 -1.11
N TYR A 188 -9.95 8.08 -0.46
CA TYR A 188 -9.60 8.02 0.96
C TYR A 188 -8.22 7.40 1.12
N GLN A 189 -7.29 8.15 1.72
CA GLN A 189 -6.01 7.65 2.18
C GLN A 189 -6.14 7.28 3.66
N VAL A 190 -6.01 6.00 3.98
CA VAL A 190 -6.24 5.47 5.33
C VAL A 190 -4.99 4.76 5.81
N VAL A 191 -4.49 5.16 6.98
CA VAL A 191 -3.27 4.60 7.59
C VAL A 191 -3.58 4.18 9.02
N THR A 192 -3.55 2.87 9.28
CA THR A 192 -3.82 2.28 10.60
C THR A 192 -2.62 2.36 11.53
N MET A 193 -2.77 1.93 12.79
CA MET A 193 -1.68 1.96 13.77
C MET A 193 -1.66 0.75 14.70
N GLN A 194 -2.73 -0.03 14.80
CA GLN A 194 -2.91 -1.08 15.81
C GLN A 194 -1.69 -2.00 15.95
N ASN A 195 -1.14 -2.48 14.83
CA ASN A 195 -0.11 -3.51 14.83
C ASN A 195 1.32 -2.97 14.84
N HIS A 196 1.51 -1.69 15.16
CA HIS A 196 2.83 -1.09 15.34
C HIS A 196 3.53 -1.66 16.58
N MET A 197 4.85 -1.83 16.53
CA MET A 197 5.64 -2.23 17.69
C MET A 197 5.45 -1.27 18.88
N PRO A 198 5.65 -1.69 20.15
CA PRO A 198 6.20 -2.97 20.59
C PRO A 198 5.15 -4.09 20.70
N TYR A 199 5.62 -5.34 20.75
CA TYR A 199 4.77 -6.55 20.86
C TYR A 199 4.96 -7.21 22.21
N GLU A 200 4.74 -6.46 23.28
CA GLU A 200 4.67 -6.97 24.65
C GLU A 200 3.39 -7.79 24.84
N ASP A 201 3.19 -8.42 25.99
CA ASP A 201 1.96 -9.16 26.27
C ASP A 201 0.78 -8.20 26.48
N LEU A 202 0.19 -7.74 25.40
CA LEU A 202 -0.79 -6.64 25.37
C LEU A 202 -2.25 -7.10 25.42
N TYR A 203 -2.54 -8.35 25.03
CA TYR A 203 -3.91 -8.85 24.86
C TYR A 203 -4.24 -9.89 25.94
N GLN A 204 -5.39 -9.72 26.61
CA GLN A 204 -5.77 -10.55 27.77
C GLN A 204 -6.06 -11.99 27.39
N ASN A 205 -6.77 -12.23 26.29
CA ASN A 205 -7.18 -13.56 25.84
C ASN A 205 -6.51 -13.89 24.52
N ASN A 206 -5.25 -14.28 24.58
CA ASN A 206 -4.47 -14.57 23.38
C ASN A 206 -4.33 -16.09 23.18
N GLU A 207 -5.25 -16.65 22.40
CA GLU A 207 -5.28 -18.07 22.02
C GLU A 207 -4.06 -18.50 21.20
N PHE A 208 -3.39 -17.57 20.53
CA PHE A 208 -2.21 -17.88 19.71
C PHE A 208 -1.01 -18.31 20.54
N LYS A 209 -0.97 -18.02 21.84
CA LYS A 209 0.04 -18.55 22.74
C LYS A 209 0.01 -20.09 22.80
N GLU A 210 -1.19 -20.69 22.70
CA GLU A 210 -1.38 -22.14 22.70
C GLU A 210 -1.33 -22.72 21.28
N MET A 211 -1.77 -21.97 20.30
CA MET A 211 -1.80 -22.38 18.89
C MET A 211 -0.43 -22.30 18.22
N ASP A 212 0.51 -21.56 18.79
CA ASP A 212 1.85 -21.36 18.24
C ASP A 212 2.69 -22.63 18.34
N ALA A 213 2.90 -23.29 17.21
CA ALA A 213 3.75 -24.45 17.03
C ALA A 213 5.10 -24.10 16.40
N SER A 214 5.50 -22.83 16.42
CA SER A 214 6.72 -22.33 15.79
C SER A 214 7.98 -22.88 16.45
N ASN A 215 9.00 -23.12 15.63
CA ASN A 215 10.33 -23.52 16.10
C ASN A 215 11.23 -22.28 16.20
N LEU A 216 10.95 -21.43 17.21
CA LEU A 216 11.64 -20.17 17.44
C LEU A 216 12.09 -20.04 18.90
N PRO A 217 13.11 -19.21 19.21
CA PRO A 217 13.45 -18.85 20.58
C PRO A 217 12.26 -18.24 21.33
N ALA A 218 12.26 -18.37 22.66
CA ALA A 218 11.14 -17.97 23.51
C ALA A 218 10.80 -16.49 23.41
N ASP A 219 11.78 -15.62 23.27
CA ASP A 219 11.60 -14.17 23.11
C ASP A 219 10.93 -13.81 21.77
N GLU A 220 11.34 -14.45 20.67
CA GLU A 220 10.67 -14.28 19.38
C GLU A 220 9.23 -14.78 19.42
N LYS A 221 8.97 -15.92 20.09
CA LYS A 221 7.61 -16.44 20.24
C LYS A 221 6.69 -15.51 21.01
N LEU A 222 7.17 -14.87 22.07
CA LEU A 222 6.38 -13.88 22.82
C LEU A 222 5.95 -12.72 21.93
N ASN A 223 6.87 -12.16 21.15
CA ASN A 223 6.56 -11.12 20.19
C ASN A 223 5.60 -11.60 19.10
N LEU A 224 5.86 -12.79 18.55
CA LEU A 224 5.04 -13.40 17.51
C LEU A 224 3.60 -13.62 17.98
N ASP A 225 3.40 -14.11 19.19
CA ASP A 225 2.07 -14.44 19.71
C ASP A 225 1.22 -13.17 19.89
N THR A 226 1.79 -12.09 20.39
CA THR A 226 1.10 -10.79 20.50
C THR A 226 0.82 -10.21 19.12
N TYR A 227 1.81 -10.18 18.24
CA TYR A 227 1.67 -9.71 16.87
C TYR A 227 0.56 -10.45 16.12
N THR A 228 0.54 -11.79 16.26
CA THR A 228 -0.44 -12.65 15.59
C THR A 228 -1.85 -12.43 16.11
N LYS A 229 -2.03 -12.20 17.42
CA LYS A 229 -3.34 -11.79 17.95
C LYS A 229 -3.80 -10.46 17.36
N GLY A 230 -2.90 -9.50 17.23
CA GLY A 230 -3.18 -8.23 16.54
C GLY A 230 -3.59 -8.43 15.08
N LEU A 231 -2.90 -9.29 14.35
CA LEU A 231 -3.27 -9.65 12.97
C LEU A 231 -4.65 -10.29 12.89
N ASN A 232 -5.00 -11.13 13.85
CA ASN A 232 -6.33 -11.75 13.91
C ASN A 232 -7.42 -10.70 14.15
N TYR A 233 -7.20 -9.72 15.01
CA TYR A 233 -8.11 -8.58 15.16
C TYR A 233 -8.24 -7.78 13.87
N THR A 234 -7.14 -7.53 13.17
CA THR A 234 -7.17 -6.88 11.86
C THR A 234 -7.98 -7.68 10.85
N ASP A 235 -7.80 -9.00 10.82
CA ASP A 235 -8.50 -9.91 9.92
C ASP A 235 -10.02 -9.84 10.12
N GLN A 236 -10.47 -9.93 11.36
CA GLN A 236 -11.88 -9.84 11.73
C GLN A 236 -12.46 -8.47 11.41
N SER A 237 -11.76 -7.40 11.80
CA SER A 237 -12.21 -6.02 11.58
C SER A 237 -12.29 -5.69 10.08
N THR A 238 -11.34 -6.16 9.29
CA THR A 238 -11.33 -5.97 7.84
C THR A 238 -12.52 -6.68 7.18
N PHE A 239 -12.80 -7.91 7.58
CA PHE A 239 -13.96 -8.64 7.09
C PHE A 239 -15.27 -7.89 7.38
N VAL A 240 -15.45 -7.40 8.60
CA VAL A 240 -16.64 -6.62 8.99
C VAL A 240 -16.72 -5.32 8.18
N PHE A 241 -15.62 -4.61 8.04
CA PHE A 241 -15.58 -3.36 7.27
C PHE A 241 -15.97 -3.56 5.81
N LEU A 242 -15.39 -4.56 5.14
CA LEU A 242 -15.75 -4.89 3.76
C LEU A 242 -17.22 -5.30 3.63
N SER A 243 -17.75 -6.05 4.60
CA SER A 243 -19.17 -6.43 4.64
C SER A 243 -20.07 -5.20 4.75
N GLN A 244 -19.69 -4.21 5.55
CA GLN A 244 -20.43 -2.95 5.67
C GLN A 244 -20.36 -2.12 4.39
N LEU A 245 -19.20 -2.04 3.74
CA LEU A 245 -19.05 -1.37 2.44
C LEU A 245 -19.87 -2.06 1.35
N ASN A 246 -20.05 -3.38 1.46
CA ASN A 246 -20.83 -4.15 0.51
C ASN A 246 -22.32 -3.82 0.53
N GLU A 247 -22.84 -3.27 1.62
CA GLU A 247 -24.22 -2.82 1.75
C GLU A 247 -24.47 -1.43 1.15
N ILE A 248 -23.43 -0.69 0.81
CA ILE A 248 -23.55 0.65 0.23
C ILE A 248 -23.83 0.54 -1.26
N ASN A 249 -24.90 1.17 -1.74
CA ASN A 249 -25.32 1.11 -3.13
C ASN A 249 -24.63 2.18 -4.00
N ARG A 250 -23.32 2.18 -3.99
CA ARG A 250 -22.45 2.88 -4.94
C ARG A 250 -21.12 2.17 -5.03
N PRO A 251 -20.37 2.29 -6.14
CA PRO A 251 -19.15 1.52 -6.34
C PRO A 251 -18.03 1.99 -5.39
N ILE A 252 -17.53 1.04 -4.60
CA ILE A 252 -16.42 1.25 -3.66
C ILE A 252 -15.37 0.18 -3.88
N THR A 253 -14.12 0.60 -4.01
CA THR A 253 -12.97 -0.29 -4.16
C THR A 253 -11.97 0.00 -3.05
N VAL A 254 -11.48 -1.06 -2.42
CA VAL A 254 -10.46 -1.01 -1.36
C VAL A 254 -9.19 -1.65 -1.87
N LEU A 255 -8.10 -0.89 -1.87
CA LEU A 255 -6.75 -1.41 -2.02
C LEU A 255 -6.15 -1.51 -0.61
N PHE A 256 -6.00 -2.74 -0.12
CA PHE A 256 -5.45 -3.05 1.19
C PHE A 256 -4.04 -3.59 1.04
N TYR A 257 -3.09 -3.06 1.80
CA TYR A 257 -1.71 -3.55 1.79
C TYR A 257 -1.02 -3.39 3.13
N GLY A 258 -0.18 -4.37 3.48
CA GLY A 258 0.78 -4.23 4.57
C GLY A 258 2.01 -3.45 4.08
N ASP A 259 2.57 -2.60 4.91
CA ASP A 259 3.71 -1.77 4.56
C ASP A 259 5.06 -2.51 4.72
N HIS A 260 5.25 -3.23 5.79
CA HIS A 260 6.45 -4.04 6.07
C HIS A 260 6.15 -5.12 7.12
N LEU A 261 7.06 -6.08 7.27
CA LEU A 261 7.01 -7.03 8.37
C LEU A 261 7.49 -6.38 9.67
N PRO A 262 7.10 -6.94 10.85
CA PRO A 262 7.70 -6.54 12.12
C PRO A 262 9.17 -6.97 12.18
N GLY A 263 9.97 -6.21 12.92
CA GLY A 263 11.43 -6.39 12.97
C GLY A 263 11.94 -7.45 13.96
N PHE A 264 11.08 -8.33 14.48
CA PHE A 264 11.49 -9.31 15.51
C PHE A 264 11.88 -10.70 14.98
N TYR A 265 11.76 -10.96 13.67
CA TYR A 265 12.09 -12.28 13.09
C TYR A 265 13.60 -12.51 12.96
N SER A 266 14.34 -12.42 14.07
CA SER A 266 15.79 -12.50 14.08
C SER A 266 16.33 -13.83 13.57
N THR A 267 15.68 -14.94 13.92
CA THR A 267 16.08 -16.28 13.46
C THR A 267 15.95 -16.42 11.94
N ALA A 268 14.81 -16.07 11.39
CA ALA A 268 14.62 -16.10 9.93
C ALA A 268 15.55 -15.11 9.22
N TYR A 269 15.72 -13.92 9.75
CA TYR A 269 16.58 -12.86 9.17
C TYR A 269 18.06 -13.24 9.14
N SER A 270 18.52 -14.12 10.02
CA SER A 270 19.90 -14.61 10.06
C SER A 270 20.30 -15.45 8.85
N ASP A 271 19.34 -15.97 8.10
CA ASP A 271 19.57 -16.72 6.87
C ASP A 271 19.30 -15.85 5.66
N LYS A 272 20.33 -15.58 4.87
CA LYS A 272 20.25 -14.65 3.70
C LYS A 272 19.19 -15.06 2.68
N LYS A 273 18.89 -16.34 2.52
CA LYS A 273 17.84 -16.80 1.60
C LYS A 273 16.44 -16.37 1.99
N ASN A 274 16.23 -15.95 3.24
CA ASN A 274 14.93 -15.51 3.76
C ASN A 274 14.72 -14.00 3.61
N ILE A 275 15.76 -13.22 3.28
CA ILE A 275 15.70 -11.75 3.28
C ILE A 275 14.64 -11.24 2.31
N LEU A 276 14.56 -11.80 1.10
CA LEU A 276 13.53 -11.40 0.15
C LEU A 276 12.12 -11.60 0.72
N GLY A 277 11.81 -12.79 1.22
CA GLY A 277 10.49 -13.10 1.80
C GLY A 277 10.14 -12.22 3.00
N LEU A 278 11.15 -11.82 3.78
CA LEU A 278 10.96 -10.91 4.92
C LEU A 278 10.71 -9.45 4.51
N HIS A 279 10.84 -9.13 3.23
CA HIS A 279 10.47 -7.84 2.64
C HIS A 279 9.19 -7.94 1.79
N GLU A 280 8.47 -9.05 1.85
CA GLU A 280 7.23 -9.23 1.08
C GLU A 280 6.02 -9.23 2.00
N THR A 281 5.06 -8.35 1.70
CA THR A 281 3.80 -8.22 2.43
C THR A 281 2.64 -8.64 1.55
N ASP A 282 1.46 -8.73 2.15
CA ASP A 282 0.22 -9.09 1.45
C ASP A 282 -0.53 -7.84 1.01
N TYR A 283 -1.14 -7.91 -0.17
CA TYR A 283 -2.07 -6.91 -0.64
C TYR A 283 -3.25 -7.57 -1.37
N PHE A 284 -4.37 -6.85 -1.41
CA PHE A 284 -5.49 -7.17 -2.29
C PHE A 284 -6.20 -5.89 -2.76
N ILE A 285 -6.91 -6.02 -3.88
CA ILE A 285 -7.83 -4.99 -4.39
C ILE A 285 -9.22 -5.63 -4.47
N TRP A 286 -10.14 -5.12 -3.65
CA TRP A 286 -11.50 -5.63 -3.51
C TRP A 286 -12.50 -4.55 -3.91
N SER A 287 -13.58 -4.95 -4.59
CA SER A 287 -14.68 -4.06 -4.96
C SER A 287 -16.00 -4.59 -4.41
N ASN A 288 -16.85 -3.67 -3.95
CA ASN A 288 -18.16 -4.04 -3.42
C ASN A 288 -19.13 -4.49 -4.51
N GLN A 289 -20.28 -5.06 -4.11
CA GLN A 289 -21.25 -5.61 -5.07
C GLN A 289 -21.87 -4.56 -6.00
N ALA A 290 -21.90 -3.30 -5.62
CA ALA A 290 -22.37 -2.20 -6.48
C ALA A 290 -21.37 -1.82 -7.58
N SER A 291 -20.12 -2.23 -7.47
CA SER A 291 -19.07 -1.97 -8.46
C SER A 291 -19.18 -2.93 -9.66
N ARG A 292 -18.90 -2.42 -10.84
CA ARG A 292 -18.71 -3.26 -12.05
C ARG A 292 -17.50 -4.20 -11.91
N SER A 293 -16.58 -3.89 -11.00
CA SER A 293 -15.39 -4.69 -10.72
C SER A 293 -15.59 -5.67 -9.56
N ALA A 294 -16.81 -5.85 -9.06
CA ALA A 294 -17.12 -6.87 -8.07
C ALA A 294 -16.66 -8.25 -8.55
N ASN A 295 -15.98 -8.99 -7.66
CA ASN A 295 -15.41 -10.30 -7.95
C ASN A 295 -14.29 -10.31 -9.02
N THR A 296 -13.74 -9.17 -9.38
CA THR A 296 -12.59 -9.09 -10.28
C THR A 296 -11.35 -9.68 -9.62
N LYS A 297 -10.67 -10.56 -10.34
CA LYS A 297 -9.37 -11.11 -9.99
C LYS A 297 -8.48 -11.03 -11.23
N LEU A 298 -7.53 -10.12 -11.20
CA LEU A 298 -6.55 -10.00 -12.28
C LEU A 298 -5.70 -11.28 -12.37
N ASP A 299 -5.16 -11.54 -13.54
CA ASP A 299 -4.28 -12.68 -13.77
C ASP A 299 -2.95 -12.55 -12.99
N ALA A 300 -2.20 -13.65 -12.93
CA ALA A 300 -0.96 -13.75 -12.18
C ALA A 300 0.07 -12.69 -12.60
N VAL A 301 0.18 -12.39 -13.91
CA VAL A 301 1.13 -11.40 -14.44
C VAL A 301 0.87 -10.01 -13.89
N SER A 302 -0.40 -9.66 -13.70
CA SER A 302 -0.81 -8.33 -13.21
C SER A 302 -0.91 -8.23 -11.68
N SER A 303 -0.83 -9.35 -10.95
CA SER A 303 -1.17 -9.34 -9.52
C SER A 303 -0.21 -10.07 -8.58
N ASP A 304 0.44 -11.16 -9.00
CA ASP A 304 1.17 -12.03 -8.07
C ASP A 304 2.30 -11.30 -7.32
N TYR A 305 3.04 -10.44 -8.02
CA TYR A 305 4.13 -9.66 -7.45
C TYR A 305 4.02 -8.20 -7.85
N THR A 306 4.27 -7.32 -6.89
CA THR A 306 4.25 -5.87 -7.10
C THR A 306 5.16 -5.16 -6.11
N SER A 307 5.29 -3.86 -6.28
CA SER A 307 5.78 -2.90 -5.30
C SER A 307 4.82 -1.71 -5.29
N SER A 308 4.79 -0.94 -4.20
CA SER A 308 3.72 0.05 -4.01
C SER A 308 3.68 1.18 -5.04
N ASN A 309 4.78 1.41 -5.76
CA ASN A 309 4.83 2.36 -6.89
C ASN A 309 3.92 1.96 -8.07
N TYR A 310 3.48 0.71 -8.14
CA TYR A 310 2.57 0.23 -9.18
C TYR A 310 1.09 0.20 -8.76
N PHE A 311 0.77 0.48 -7.51
CA PHE A 311 -0.59 0.32 -6.99
C PHE A 311 -1.64 1.13 -7.77
N SER A 312 -1.33 2.37 -8.13
CA SER A 312 -2.28 3.19 -8.90
C SER A 312 -2.57 2.60 -10.29
N ALA A 313 -1.55 2.05 -10.95
CA ALA A 313 -1.71 1.37 -12.24
C ALA A 313 -2.50 0.07 -12.11
N GLN A 314 -2.23 -0.73 -11.07
CA GLN A 314 -2.98 -1.97 -10.80
C GLN A 314 -4.43 -1.68 -10.43
N LEU A 315 -4.69 -0.61 -9.70
CA LEU A 315 -6.03 -0.14 -9.38
C LEU A 315 -6.82 0.17 -10.67
N ALA A 316 -6.20 0.87 -11.62
CA ALA A 316 -6.81 1.15 -12.90
C ALA A 316 -7.11 -0.12 -13.71
N GLU A 317 -6.20 -1.10 -13.70
CA GLU A 317 -6.46 -2.41 -14.33
C GLU A 317 -7.64 -3.14 -13.68
N HIS A 318 -7.66 -3.22 -12.36
CA HIS A 318 -8.73 -3.88 -11.60
C HIS A 318 -10.09 -3.24 -11.88
N LEU A 319 -10.14 -1.93 -11.99
CA LEU A 319 -11.36 -1.17 -12.29
C LEU A 319 -11.70 -1.15 -13.80
N ASN A 320 -10.85 -1.72 -14.64
CA ASN A 320 -10.97 -1.59 -16.10
C ASN A 320 -11.14 -0.13 -16.52
N ALA A 321 -10.39 0.76 -15.88
CA ALA A 321 -10.51 2.20 -16.02
C ALA A 321 -9.47 2.77 -16.97
N LYS A 322 -9.85 3.83 -17.67
CA LYS A 322 -8.96 4.61 -18.52
C LYS A 322 -7.80 5.19 -17.72
N VAL A 323 -6.65 5.29 -18.35
CA VAL A 323 -5.39 5.70 -17.72
C VAL A 323 -4.85 7.01 -18.29
N SER A 324 -4.10 7.73 -17.45
CA SER A 324 -3.22 8.81 -17.90
C SER A 324 -2.02 8.24 -18.65
N PRO A 325 -1.27 9.07 -19.40
CA PRO A 325 0.03 8.66 -19.94
C PRO A 325 0.96 8.05 -18.89
N TYR A 326 0.98 8.62 -17.70
CA TYR A 326 1.79 8.13 -16.58
C TYR A 326 1.37 6.74 -16.11
N LEU A 327 0.06 6.51 -15.87
CA LEU A 327 -0.42 5.20 -15.45
C LEU A 327 -0.26 4.14 -16.53
N ALA A 328 -0.40 4.50 -17.81
CA ALA A 328 -0.09 3.59 -18.91
C ALA A 328 1.39 3.19 -18.89
N PHE A 329 2.29 4.14 -18.65
CA PHE A 329 3.72 3.88 -18.49
C PHE A 329 3.98 2.93 -17.30
N LEU A 330 3.38 3.19 -16.14
CA LEU A 330 3.54 2.34 -14.96
C LEU A 330 3.00 0.92 -15.18
N THR A 331 1.94 0.76 -15.98
CA THR A 331 1.43 -0.57 -16.36
C THR A 331 2.47 -1.35 -17.18
N GLU A 332 3.09 -0.71 -18.19
CA GLU A 332 4.18 -1.33 -18.95
C GLU A 332 5.38 -1.66 -18.07
N MET A 333 5.73 -0.73 -17.17
CA MET A 333 6.83 -0.88 -16.24
C MET A 333 6.61 -2.08 -15.32
N HIS A 334 5.39 -2.24 -14.80
CA HIS A 334 5.00 -3.37 -13.95
C HIS A 334 5.09 -4.71 -14.68
N GLN A 335 4.68 -4.76 -15.93
CA GLN A 335 4.81 -5.96 -16.75
C GLN A 335 6.26 -6.33 -17.04
N ALA A 336 7.12 -5.33 -17.23
CA ALA A 336 8.52 -5.55 -17.53
C ALA A 336 9.37 -5.89 -16.30
N ILE A 337 9.10 -5.22 -15.17
CA ILE A 337 9.76 -5.42 -13.88
C ILE A 337 8.68 -5.45 -12.80
N PRO A 338 8.18 -6.65 -12.45
CA PRO A 338 7.01 -6.81 -11.56
C PRO A 338 7.13 -6.15 -10.19
N ALA A 339 8.35 -6.08 -9.63
CA ALA A 339 8.58 -5.36 -8.37
C ALA A 339 10.00 -4.81 -8.34
N MET A 340 10.16 -3.70 -7.62
CA MET A 340 11.46 -3.08 -7.42
C MET A 340 11.54 -2.43 -6.03
N SER A 341 12.75 -2.41 -5.47
CA SER A 341 13.00 -1.88 -4.13
C SER A 341 14.42 -1.35 -4.00
N VAL A 342 14.67 -0.61 -2.93
CA VAL A 342 15.99 -0.18 -2.51
C VAL A 342 16.88 -1.39 -2.18
N PRO A 343 18.21 -1.23 -2.12
CA PRO A 343 19.11 -2.25 -1.59
C PRO A 343 18.66 -2.69 -0.20
N ASP A 344 18.87 -3.97 0.13
CA ASP A 344 18.56 -4.44 1.47
C ASP A 344 19.46 -3.75 2.51
N SER A 345 18.95 -3.59 3.71
CA SER A 345 19.67 -2.95 4.80
C SER A 345 20.82 -3.80 5.35
N SER A 346 20.99 -5.03 4.89
CA SER A 346 22.09 -5.91 5.31
C SER A 346 23.45 -5.49 4.73
N GLY A 347 23.46 -4.53 3.81
CA GLY A 347 24.67 -3.98 3.23
C GLY A 347 25.41 -4.90 2.29
N SER A 348 24.81 -6.01 1.87
CA SER A 348 25.45 -6.96 0.96
C SER A 348 25.46 -6.52 -0.50
N SER A 349 24.63 -5.52 -0.85
CA SER A 349 24.58 -4.94 -2.18
C SER A 349 24.20 -3.47 -2.13
N SER A 350 24.86 -2.63 -2.91
CA SER A 350 24.48 -1.22 -3.11
C SER A 350 23.46 -1.06 -4.27
N ALA A 351 23.13 -2.15 -4.97
CA ALA A 351 22.24 -2.11 -6.13
C ALA A 351 20.78 -2.30 -5.71
N PRO A 352 19.83 -1.64 -6.39
CA PRO A 352 18.40 -1.89 -6.19
C PRO A 352 18.02 -3.36 -6.43
N THR A 353 16.95 -3.80 -5.80
CA THR A 353 16.36 -5.12 -5.94
C THR A 353 15.29 -5.10 -7.03
N TYR A 354 15.33 -6.07 -7.94
CA TYR A 354 14.31 -6.28 -8.98
C TYR A 354 13.81 -7.71 -8.93
N LEU A 355 12.51 -7.92 -9.20
CA LEU A 355 11.92 -9.25 -9.33
C LEU A 355 11.53 -9.55 -10.78
N ASP A 356 11.63 -10.81 -11.17
CA ASP A 356 11.05 -11.34 -12.41
C ASP A 356 9.57 -11.73 -12.22
N ALA A 357 8.92 -12.25 -13.25
CA ALA A 357 7.51 -12.63 -13.24
C ALA A 357 7.19 -13.78 -12.26
N ASN A 358 8.18 -14.55 -11.85
CA ASN A 358 8.04 -15.64 -10.89
C ASN A 358 8.37 -15.22 -9.45
N GLY A 359 8.65 -13.93 -9.22
CA GLY A 359 9.02 -13.42 -7.92
C GLY A 359 10.46 -13.69 -7.50
N ASN A 360 11.31 -14.10 -8.43
CA ASN A 360 12.73 -14.34 -8.17
C ASN A 360 13.55 -13.07 -8.41
N LEU A 361 14.64 -12.94 -7.64
CA LEU A 361 15.59 -11.85 -7.82
C LEU A 361 16.22 -11.90 -9.22
N ILE A 362 16.25 -10.76 -9.88
CA ILE A 362 16.92 -10.58 -11.17
C ILE A 362 17.89 -9.40 -11.10
N LYS A 363 19.12 -9.61 -11.58
CA LYS A 363 20.11 -8.53 -11.64
C LYS A 363 19.80 -7.60 -12.81
N LYS A 364 20.06 -6.31 -12.66
CA LYS A 364 19.83 -5.30 -13.70
C LYS A 364 20.43 -5.70 -15.06
N LYS A 365 21.64 -6.26 -15.06
CA LYS A 365 22.33 -6.72 -16.29
C LYS A 365 21.55 -7.79 -17.06
N ASN A 366 20.72 -8.58 -16.35
CA ASN A 366 19.95 -9.69 -16.91
C ASN A 366 18.52 -9.28 -17.33
N LEU A 367 18.14 -8.04 -17.11
CA LEU A 367 16.88 -7.51 -17.62
C LEU A 367 16.91 -7.49 -19.14
N SER A 368 15.74 -7.65 -19.79
CA SER A 368 15.61 -7.51 -21.22
C SER A 368 16.02 -6.10 -21.67
N LYS A 369 16.35 -5.95 -22.94
CA LYS A 369 16.65 -4.63 -23.51
C LYS A 369 15.48 -3.66 -23.33
N GLN A 370 14.26 -4.13 -23.52
CA GLN A 370 13.04 -3.34 -23.31
C GLN A 370 12.89 -2.92 -21.85
N ALA A 371 13.08 -3.84 -20.89
CA ALA A 371 13.00 -3.54 -19.48
C ALA A 371 14.04 -2.51 -19.03
N LYS A 372 15.27 -2.61 -19.54
CA LYS A 372 16.33 -1.63 -19.28
C LYS A 372 15.96 -0.24 -19.80
N GLN A 373 15.37 -0.16 -21.00
CA GLN A 373 14.93 1.11 -21.57
C GLN A 373 13.79 1.72 -20.78
N LEU A 374 12.81 0.92 -20.39
CA LEU A 374 11.70 1.37 -19.53
C LEU A 374 12.19 1.86 -18.17
N LEU A 375 13.15 1.15 -17.57
CA LEU A 375 13.74 1.57 -16.29
C LEU A 375 14.48 2.91 -16.42
N HIS A 376 15.23 3.10 -17.50
CA HIS A 376 15.89 4.38 -17.78
C HIS A 376 14.88 5.51 -17.95
N ASP A 377 13.82 5.27 -18.70
CA ASP A 377 12.74 6.23 -18.89
C ASP A 377 12.04 6.56 -17.56
N TYR A 378 11.83 5.56 -16.72
CA TYR A 378 11.23 5.75 -15.39
C TYR A 378 12.09 6.66 -14.50
N GLN A 379 13.40 6.44 -14.52
CA GLN A 379 14.35 7.29 -13.79
C GLN A 379 14.31 8.74 -14.28
N LEU A 380 14.21 8.97 -15.59
CA LEU A 380 14.08 10.33 -16.16
C LEU A 380 12.74 10.99 -15.77
N ILE A 381 11.64 10.25 -15.86
CA ILE A 381 10.31 10.73 -15.45
C ILE A 381 10.33 11.10 -13.98
N GLN A 382 10.86 10.23 -13.14
CA GLN A 382 10.92 10.45 -11.70
C GLN A 382 11.79 11.65 -11.34
N TYR A 383 12.93 11.81 -12.00
CA TYR A 383 13.78 12.98 -11.83
C TYR A 383 13.01 14.27 -12.14
N ASP A 384 12.33 14.32 -13.28
CA ASP A 384 11.55 15.51 -13.67
C ASP A 384 10.40 15.77 -12.70
N MET A 385 9.67 14.73 -12.27
CA MET A 385 8.53 14.86 -11.36
C MET A 385 8.93 15.18 -9.91
N SER A 386 10.20 15.10 -9.55
CA SER A 386 10.68 15.37 -8.19
C SER A 386 11.65 16.55 -8.16
N ILE A 387 12.93 16.30 -8.32
CA ILE A 387 13.99 17.32 -8.16
C ILE A 387 14.37 18.03 -9.45
N GLY A 388 13.83 17.62 -10.58
CA GLY A 388 14.10 18.22 -11.90
C GLY A 388 13.30 19.51 -12.14
N LYS A 389 13.20 19.87 -13.40
CA LYS A 389 12.57 21.14 -13.81
C LYS A 389 11.05 21.07 -14.01
N ASN A 390 10.44 19.91 -13.77
CA ASN A 390 9.00 19.67 -13.92
C ASN A 390 8.48 19.96 -15.34
N TYR A 391 9.20 19.52 -16.37
CA TYR A 391 8.78 19.69 -17.75
C TYR A 391 7.46 19.00 -18.08
N LEU A 392 7.14 17.93 -17.32
CA LEU A 392 5.90 17.17 -17.49
C LEU A 392 4.69 17.86 -16.87
N LYS A 393 4.90 18.86 -16.03
CA LYS A 393 3.82 19.62 -15.40
C LYS A 393 2.98 20.33 -16.46
N ASP A 394 1.65 20.31 -16.30
CA ASP A 394 0.68 20.95 -17.21
C ASP A 394 0.71 20.45 -18.67
N THR A 395 1.26 19.25 -18.89
CA THR A 395 1.30 18.59 -20.21
C THR A 395 0.19 17.56 -20.42
N GLY A 396 -0.61 17.28 -19.38
CA GLY A 396 -1.57 16.17 -19.39
C GLY A 396 -0.96 14.81 -19.02
N PHE A 397 0.34 14.75 -18.75
CA PHE A 397 1.05 13.47 -18.50
C PHE A 397 0.49 12.69 -17.32
N VAL A 398 0.09 13.38 -16.25
CA VAL A 398 -0.48 12.77 -15.04
C VAL A 398 -2.00 12.84 -14.96
N ASP A 399 -2.65 13.41 -15.97
CA ASP A 399 -4.09 13.66 -15.96
C ASP A 399 -4.84 12.44 -16.51
N LEU A 400 -5.90 12.03 -15.81
CA LEU A 400 -6.82 11.03 -16.34
C LEU A 400 -7.64 11.64 -17.47
N PRO A 401 -8.04 10.84 -18.50
CA PRO A 401 -8.92 11.34 -19.55
C PRO A 401 -10.31 11.68 -18.98
N GLU A 402 -10.96 12.69 -19.58
CA GLU A 402 -12.33 13.10 -19.26
C GLU A 402 -13.37 12.07 -19.67
#